data_db1eb57cd97bb1ddbe7accfa54a7517d
#
_entry.id   db1eb57cd97bb1ddbe7accfa54a7517d
#
_cell.length_a   1.000
_cell.length_b   1.000
_cell.length_c   1.000
_cell.angle_alpha   90.00
_cell.angle_beta   90.00
_cell.angle_gamma   90.00
#
_symmetry.space_group_name_H-M   'P 1'
#
loop_
_entity.id
_entity.type
_entity.pdbx_description
1 polymer ?
#
loop_
_entity_poly.entity_id
_entity_poly.type
_entity_poly.pdbx_seq_one_letter_code
_entity_poly.pdbx_strand_id
1 'polypeptide(L)'
;MRRDSSETKRKILTVCVRLFLEQGYKNTSVSQIVDEAGVARGSYLNLFPTKDRILLELTETMFGGQFGVARSIAGSKLPPVYAYAVETAIQLTLTELNENLREIYIEAYSLPDTSEYIYLHTTAELKQIFGENFPDDTESDFYEMEIGTAGLMRSYMARKCDIHFPLERKLSRFLTAAMRVYRVPEAEQAKVLAFIQSLDIKAIATAVMYKLFAMLEMKYDFKLSKDSKGEETI
;
A
#
# COMPACT_ATOMS: atom_id res chain seq x y z
N MET A 1 16.18 -21.92 -23.12
CA MET A 1 16.57 -21.33 -21.83
C MET A 1 15.77 -20.07 -21.42
N ARG A 2 15.58 -19.01 -22.22
CA ARG A 2 14.81 -17.81 -21.79
C ARG A 2 13.32 -18.06 -21.54
N ARG A 3 12.64 -18.93 -22.31
CA ARG A 3 11.20 -19.25 -22.17
C ARG A 3 10.91 -19.98 -20.85
N ASP A 4 11.77 -20.89 -20.44
CA ASP A 4 11.64 -21.70 -19.23
C ASP A 4 11.78 -20.84 -17.94
N SER A 5 12.69 -19.87 -17.94
CA SER A 5 12.88 -18.94 -16.82
C SER A 5 11.69 -17.99 -16.60
N SER A 6 11.03 -17.53 -17.68
CA SER A 6 9.85 -16.65 -17.58
C SER A 6 8.63 -17.41 -17.05
N GLU A 7 8.44 -18.66 -17.47
CA GLU A 7 7.34 -19.50 -16.98
C GLU A 7 7.56 -19.87 -15.51
N THR A 8 8.79 -20.21 -15.13
CA THR A 8 9.16 -20.50 -13.75
C THR A 8 8.92 -19.28 -12.85
N LYS A 9 9.33 -18.08 -13.29
CA LYS A 9 9.07 -16.83 -12.57
C LYS A 9 7.57 -16.62 -12.35
N ARG A 10 6.76 -16.82 -13.39
CA ARG A 10 5.30 -16.67 -13.30
C ARG A 10 4.69 -17.64 -12.29
N LYS A 11 5.05 -18.94 -12.31
CA LYS A 11 4.56 -19.93 -11.34
C LYS A 11 4.87 -19.52 -9.89
N ILE A 12 6.11 -19.09 -9.64
CA ILE A 12 6.53 -18.63 -8.31
C ILE A 12 5.69 -17.41 -7.86
N LEU A 13 5.54 -16.41 -8.71
CA LEU A 13 4.76 -15.20 -8.39
C LEU A 13 3.28 -15.52 -8.15
N THR A 14 2.67 -16.35 -8.99
CA THR A 14 1.28 -16.83 -8.83
C THR A 14 1.06 -17.41 -7.43
N VAL A 15 1.88 -18.38 -7.05
CA VAL A 15 1.75 -19.05 -5.74
C VAL A 15 2.06 -18.11 -4.60
N CYS A 16 3.15 -17.34 -4.70
CA CYS A 16 3.61 -16.51 -3.61
C CYS A 16 2.65 -15.38 -3.29
N VAL A 17 2.15 -14.66 -4.32
CA VAL A 17 1.19 -13.56 -4.12
C VAL A 17 -0.12 -14.08 -3.55
N ARG A 18 -0.61 -15.23 -4.04
CA ARG A 18 -1.78 -15.89 -3.47
C ARG A 18 -1.58 -16.22 -1.99
N LEU A 19 -0.48 -16.86 -1.62
CA LEU A 19 -0.17 -17.22 -0.24
C LEU A 19 -0.03 -15.98 0.67
N PHE A 20 0.57 -14.89 0.17
CA PHE A 20 0.67 -13.66 0.94
C PHE A 20 -0.72 -13.10 1.27
N LEU A 21 -1.67 -13.18 0.34
CA LEU A 21 -3.03 -12.68 0.54
C LEU A 21 -3.90 -13.64 1.37
N GLU A 22 -3.65 -14.95 1.31
CA GLU A 22 -4.45 -15.95 2.03
C GLU A 22 -4.00 -16.17 3.47
N GLN A 23 -2.69 -16.17 3.74
CA GLN A 23 -2.14 -16.53 5.06
C GLN A 23 -1.13 -15.52 5.64
N GLY A 24 -0.86 -14.44 4.91
CA GLY A 24 0.09 -13.40 5.29
C GLY A 24 1.52 -13.68 4.84
N TYR A 25 2.32 -12.61 4.79
CA TYR A 25 3.72 -12.65 4.38
C TYR A 25 4.57 -13.52 5.33
N LYS A 26 4.43 -13.36 6.65
CA LYS A 26 5.25 -14.05 7.66
C LYS A 26 5.02 -15.55 7.68
N ASN A 27 3.76 -15.95 7.52
CA ASN A 27 3.37 -17.36 7.52
C ASN A 27 3.69 -18.08 6.21
N THR A 28 4.12 -17.37 5.17
CA THR A 28 4.49 -17.95 3.87
C THR A 28 5.97 -18.29 3.84
N SER A 29 6.30 -19.57 3.74
CA SER A 29 7.69 -20.07 3.68
C SER A 29 8.15 -20.28 2.25
N VAL A 30 9.47 -20.16 2.02
CA VAL A 30 10.09 -20.48 0.72
C VAL A 30 9.87 -21.95 0.33
N SER A 31 9.88 -22.86 1.29
CA SER A 31 9.61 -24.29 1.02
C SER A 31 8.21 -24.47 0.48
N GLN A 32 7.21 -23.88 1.12
CA GLN A 32 5.83 -23.93 0.65
C GLN A 32 5.67 -23.35 -0.77
N ILE A 33 6.30 -22.20 -1.05
CA ILE A 33 6.25 -21.59 -2.38
C ILE A 33 6.84 -22.54 -3.44
N VAL A 34 8.00 -23.13 -3.16
CA VAL A 34 8.71 -24.06 -4.06
C VAL A 34 7.88 -25.30 -4.33
N ASP A 35 7.31 -25.90 -3.28
CA ASP A 35 6.50 -27.12 -3.35
C ASP A 35 5.22 -26.87 -4.14
N GLU A 36 4.46 -25.82 -3.84
CA GLU A 36 3.20 -25.50 -4.51
C GLU A 36 3.39 -25.00 -5.94
N ALA A 37 4.48 -24.27 -6.24
CA ALA A 37 4.80 -23.85 -7.60
C ALA A 37 5.34 -25.00 -8.47
N GLY A 38 5.69 -26.15 -7.88
CA GLY A 38 6.28 -27.28 -8.58
C GLY A 38 7.61 -26.95 -9.23
N VAL A 39 8.47 -26.16 -8.57
CA VAL A 39 9.76 -25.71 -9.10
C VAL A 39 10.92 -26.23 -8.24
N ALA A 40 12.09 -26.41 -8.83
CA ALA A 40 13.28 -26.76 -8.05
C ALA A 40 13.72 -25.57 -7.19
N ARG A 41 14.15 -25.84 -5.95
CA ARG A 41 14.63 -24.81 -5.01
C ARG A 41 15.76 -23.95 -5.60
N GLY A 42 16.67 -24.56 -6.37
CA GLY A 42 17.73 -23.84 -7.08
C GLY A 42 17.19 -22.86 -8.12
N SER A 43 16.12 -23.23 -8.85
CA SER A 43 15.47 -22.35 -9.81
C SER A 43 14.80 -21.16 -9.12
N TYR A 44 14.17 -21.40 -7.95
CA TYR A 44 13.62 -20.33 -7.12
C TYR A 44 14.71 -19.33 -6.69
N LEU A 45 15.79 -19.83 -6.05
CA LEU A 45 16.87 -18.98 -5.52
C LEU A 45 17.60 -18.19 -6.62
N ASN A 46 17.69 -18.73 -7.84
CA ASN A 46 18.27 -18.00 -8.98
C ASN A 46 17.40 -16.83 -9.44
N LEU A 47 16.06 -16.89 -9.28
CA LEU A 47 15.12 -15.84 -9.66
C LEU A 47 14.85 -14.89 -8.51
N PHE A 48 14.69 -15.44 -7.32
CA PHE A 48 14.35 -14.72 -6.10
C PHE A 48 15.27 -15.16 -4.96
N PRO A 49 16.43 -14.50 -4.78
CA PRO A 49 17.38 -14.83 -3.71
C PRO A 49 16.76 -14.78 -2.32
N THR A 50 15.78 -13.88 -2.13
CA THR A 50 14.99 -13.74 -0.89
C THR A 50 13.50 -13.62 -1.22
N LYS A 51 12.64 -13.91 -0.24
CA LYS A 51 11.19 -13.71 -0.31
C LYS A 51 10.84 -12.22 -0.50
N ASP A 52 11.69 -11.33 0.01
CA ASP A 52 11.50 -9.88 -0.05
C ASP A 52 11.50 -9.34 -1.49
N ARG A 53 12.27 -10.01 -2.39
CA ARG A 53 12.25 -9.66 -3.82
C ARG A 53 10.89 -9.89 -4.47
N ILE A 54 10.12 -10.86 -4.00
CA ILE A 54 8.74 -11.08 -4.48
C ILE A 54 7.82 -10.00 -3.89
N LEU A 55 8.05 -9.62 -2.63
CA LEU A 55 7.30 -8.52 -2.02
C LEU A 55 7.54 -7.21 -2.77
N LEU A 56 8.75 -6.95 -3.26
CA LEU A 56 9.04 -5.78 -4.10
C LEU A 56 8.17 -5.79 -5.37
N GLU A 57 8.11 -6.90 -6.11
CA GLU A 57 7.26 -7.00 -7.31
C GLU A 57 5.77 -6.79 -7.00
N LEU A 58 5.30 -7.24 -5.84
CA LEU A 58 3.94 -6.98 -5.37
C LEU A 58 3.75 -5.50 -5.01
N THR A 59 4.69 -4.90 -4.29
CA THR A 59 4.68 -3.48 -3.92
C THR A 59 4.62 -2.58 -5.15
N GLU A 60 5.47 -2.82 -6.14
CA GLU A 60 5.45 -2.10 -7.43
C GLU A 60 4.06 -2.17 -8.09
N THR A 61 3.41 -3.32 -8.00
CA THR A 61 2.06 -3.51 -8.55
C THR A 61 1.00 -2.75 -7.76
N MET A 62 1.08 -2.77 -6.45
CA MET A 62 0.08 -2.15 -5.57
C MET A 62 0.18 -0.61 -5.60
N PHE A 63 1.39 -0.08 -5.65
CA PHE A 63 1.63 1.37 -5.59
C PHE A 63 1.61 2.07 -6.96
N GLY A 64 1.77 1.34 -8.06
CA GLY A 64 1.88 1.92 -9.42
C GLY A 64 0.69 2.75 -9.93
N GLY A 65 -0.41 2.83 -9.21
CA GLY A 65 -1.59 3.61 -9.61
C GLY A 65 -2.37 4.21 -8.45
N GLN A 66 -1.80 4.22 -7.25
CA GLN A 66 -2.51 4.55 -6.00
C GLN A 66 -3.20 5.92 -6.02
N PHE A 67 -2.55 6.98 -6.49
CA PHE A 67 -3.13 8.33 -6.52
C PHE A 67 -4.25 8.52 -7.56
N GLY A 68 -4.40 7.61 -8.52
CA GLY A 68 -5.43 7.71 -9.55
C GLY A 68 -6.85 7.63 -8.99
N VAL A 69 -7.09 6.71 -8.08
CA VAL A 69 -8.40 6.57 -7.40
C VAL A 69 -8.66 7.77 -6.49
N ALA A 70 -7.66 8.19 -5.73
CA ALA A 70 -7.77 9.32 -4.82
C ALA A 70 -8.10 10.63 -5.57
N ARG A 71 -7.44 10.90 -6.69
CA ARG A 71 -7.75 12.05 -7.56
C ARG A 71 -9.17 11.99 -8.12
N SER A 72 -9.64 10.81 -8.48
CA SER A 72 -11.02 10.62 -8.96
C SER A 72 -12.05 10.97 -7.88
N ILE A 73 -11.79 10.63 -6.62
CA ILE A 73 -12.68 10.92 -5.48
C ILE A 73 -12.61 12.39 -5.06
N ALA A 74 -11.40 12.94 -4.92
CA ALA A 74 -11.19 14.35 -4.59
C ALA A 74 -11.75 15.28 -5.67
N GLY A 75 -11.70 14.84 -6.94
CA GLY A 75 -12.11 15.62 -8.09
C GLY A 75 -11.12 16.73 -8.47
N SER A 76 -11.27 17.25 -9.69
CA SER A 76 -10.32 18.23 -10.24
C SER A 76 -10.46 19.65 -9.70
N LYS A 77 -11.49 19.91 -8.87
CA LYS A 77 -11.78 21.25 -8.34
C LYS A 77 -11.17 21.51 -6.96
N LEU A 78 -10.77 20.46 -6.24
CA LEU A 78 -10.15 20.59 -4.94
C LEU A 78 -8.61 20.68 -5.05
N PRO A 79 -7.96 21.39 -4.11
CA PRO A 79 -6.51 21.42 -4.02
C PRO A 79 -5.89 20.02 -3.95
N PRO A 80 -4.65 19.81 -4.47
CA PRO A 80 -4.03 18.47 -4.51
C PRO A 80 -3.90 17.76 -3.16
N VAL A 81 -3.81 18.50 -2.05
CA VAL A 81 -3.77 17.95 -0.68
C VAL A 81 -4.97 17.05 -0.35
N TYR A 82 -6.13 17.27 -0.97
CA TYR A 82 -7.30 16.41 -0.78
C TYR A 82 -7.10 15.03 -1.39
N ALA A 83 -6.42 14.93 -2.53
CA ALA A 83 -6.06 13.64 -3.12
C ALA A 83 -5.07 12.88 -2.22
N TYR A 84 -4.07 13.57 -1.65
CA TYR A 84 -3.17 12.99 -0.65
C TYR A 84 -3.93 12.45 0.56
N ALA A 85 -4.85 13.25 1.10
CA ALA A 85 -5.63 12.85 2.27
C ALA A 85 -6.55 11.64 1.99
N VAL A 86 -7.18 11.58 0.80
CA VAL A 86 -8.00 10.43 0.39
C VAL A 86 -7.12 9.17 0.24
N GLU A 87 -5.98 9.29 -0.44
CA GLU A 87 -5.06 8.17 -0.67
C GLU A 87 -4.59 7.56 0.65
N THR A 88 -4.06 8.39 1.54
CA THR A 88 -3.55 7.94 2.83
C THR A 88 -4.65 7.39 3.73
N ALA A 89 -5.86 7.96 3.68
CA ALA A 89 -7.02 7.45 4.39
C ALA A 89 -7.46 6.08 3.88
N ILE A 90 -7.43 5.86 2.55
CA ILE A 90 -7.70 4.54 1.96
C ILE A 90 -6.67 3.52 2.42
N GLN A 91 -5.36 3.82 2.34
CA GLN A 91 -4.31 2.89 2.76
C GLN A 91 -4.45 2.48 4.23
N LEU A 92 -4.64 3.44 5.14
CA LEU A 92 -4.86 3.14 6.55
C LEU A 92 -6.11 2.31 6.78
N THR A 93 -7.18 2.57 6.03
CA THR A 93 -8.43 1.82 6.16
C THR A 93 -8.29 0.39 5.61
N LEU A 94 -7.60 0.19 4.49
CA LEU A 94 -7.30 -1.15 3.94
C LEU A 94 -6.63 -2.05 4.97
N THR A 95 -5.71 -1.49 5.77
CA THR A 95 -5.03 -2.25 6.83
C THR A 95 -5.93 -2.58 8.03
N GLU A 96 -7.08 -1.94 8.16
CA GLU A 96 -8.11 -2.32 9.16
C GLU A 96 -9.10 -3.35 8.62
N LEU A 97 -9.32 -3.37 7.30
CA LEU A 97 -10.26 -4.29 6.66
C LEU A 97 -9.69 -5.69 6.48
N ASN A 98 -8.38 -5.83 6.27
CA ASN A 98 -7.75 -7.12 6.00
C ASN A 98 -6.38 -7.23 6.69
N GLU A 99 -6.21 -8.26 7.52
CA GLU A 99 -5.01 -8.45 8.32
C GLU A 99 -3.79 -8.85 7.47
N ASN A 100 -3.98 -9.65 6.43
CA ASN A 100 -2.90 -10.05 5.54
C ASN A 100 -2.42 -8.85 4.71
N LEU A 101 -3.33 -7.98 4.25
CA LEU A 101 -2.96 -6.70 3.64
C LEU A 101 -2.21 -5.81 4.62
N ARG A 102 -2.65 -5.70 5.88
CA ARG A 102 -1.91 -4.96 6.92
C ARG A 102 -0.47 -5.46 7.02
N GLU A 103 -0.28 -6.76 7.09
CA GLU A 103 1.06 -7.35 7.18
C GLU A 103 1.90 -7.03 5.95
N ILE A 104 1.34 -7.18 4.74
CA ILE A 104 2.00 -6.86 3.48
C ILE A 104 2.43 -5.38 3.44
N TYR A 105 1.54 -4.45 3.81
CA TYR A 105 1.87 -3.03 3.85
C TYR A 105 2.97 -2.71 4.87
N ILE A 106 2.88 -3.26 6.09
CA ILE A 106 3.89 -3.04 7.13
C ILE A 106 5.27 -3.52 6.67
N GLU A 107 5.34 -4.71 6.07
CA GLU A 107 6.60 -5.24 5.54
C GLU A 107 7.11 -4.41 4.34
N ALA A 108 6.22 -3.95 3.45
CA ALA A 108 6.59 -3.09 2.34
C ALA A 108 7.23 -1.77 2.81
N TYR A 109 6.70 -1.17 3.87
CA TYR A 109 7.27 0.04 4.50
C TYR A 109 8.46 -0.24 5.44
N SER A 110 8.90 -1.49 5.62
CA SER A 110 9.96 -1.87 6.58
C SER A 110 11.21 -2.42 5.92
N LEU A 111 11.05 -3.18 4.83
CA LEU A 111 12.18 -3.82 4.16
C LEU A 111 12.91 -2.81 3.26
N PRO A 112 14.25 -2.83 3.22
CA PRO A 112 15.03 -1.79 2.55
C PRO A 112 14.64 -1.56 1.09
N ASP A 113 14.55 -2.61 0.28
CA ASP A 113 14.27 -2.48 -1.16
C ASP A 113 12.85 -1.97 -1.44
N THR A 114 11.85 -2.40 -0.65
CA THR A 114 10.45 -2.00 -0.84
C THR A 114 10.19 -0.60 -0.30
N SER A 115 10.74 -0.25 0.86
CA SER A 115 10.60 1.10 1.42
C SER A 115 11.30 2.14 0.53
N GLU A 116 12.48 1.83 0.01
CA GLU A 116 13.18 2.69 -0.94
C GLU A 116 12.37 2.91 -2.22
N TYR A 117 11.77 1.83 -2.77
CA TYR A 117 10.87 1.96 -3.92
C TYR A 117 9.70 2.91 -3.60
N ILE A 118 9.07 2.78 -2.43
CA ILE A 118 7.95 3.64 -2.01
C ILE A 118 8.42 5.10 -1.93
N TYR A 119 9.55 5.38 -1.27
CA TYR A 119 10.07 6.75 -1.13
C TYR A 119 10.31 7.39 -2.49
N LEU A 120 11.04 6.71 -3.38
CA LEU A 120 11.33 7.23 -4.72
C LEU A 120 10.07 7.40 -5.57
N HIS A 121 9.11 6.47 -5.48
CA HIS A 121 7.89 6.51 -6.28
C HIS A 121 6.94 7.64 -5.85
N THR A 122 6.87 7.94 -4.54
CA THR A 122 5.97 8.98 -4.00
C THR A 122 6.56 10.38 -4.03
N THR A 123 7.88 10.54 -4.01
CA THR A 123 8.57 11.84 -3.94
C THR A 123 8.07 12.84 -4.99
N ALA A 124 8.01 12.45 -6.26
CA ALA A 124 7.56 13.34 -7.34
C ALA A 124 6.09 13.80 -7.16
N GLU A 125 5.23 12.89 -6.69
CA GLU A 125 3.83 13.19 -6.37
C GLU A 125 3.72 14.16 -5.20
N LEU A 126 4.51 13.95 -4.13
CA LEU A 126 4.52 14.82 -2.95
C LEU A 126 4.99 16.23 -3.32
N LYS A 127 6.03 16.34 -4.15
CA LYS A 127 6.49 17.62 -4.68
C LYS A 127 5.41 18.30 -5.51
N GLN A 128 4.67 17.57 -6.33
CA GLN A 128 3.54 18.11 -7.10
C GLN A 128 2.40 18.59 -6.19
N ILE A 129 2.14 17.87 -5.09
CA ILE A 129 1.04 18.18 -4.17
C ILE A 129 1.39 19.36 -3.25
N PHE A 130 2.62 19.41 -2.73
CA PHE A 130 3.00 20.31 -1.64
C PHE A 130 4.07 21.33 -2.02
N GLY A 131 4.58 21.32 -3.27
CA GLY A 131 5.69 22.17 -3.68
C GLY A 131 5.44 23.67 -3.50
N GLU A 132 4.19 24.12 -3.58
CA GLU A 132 3.84 25.53 -3.31
C GLU A 132 4.15 25.97 -1.87
N ASN A 133 4.15 25.04 -0.91
CA ASN A 133 4.52 25.32 0.48
C ASN A 133 6.05 25.40 0.68
N PHE A 134 6.82 25.00 -0.32
CA PHE A 134 8.28 24.83 -0.26
C PHE A 134 8.94 25.31 -1.58
N PRO A 135 8.89 26.62 -1.89
CA PRO A 135 9.31 27.13 -3.20
C PRO A 135 10.79 26.93 -3.50
N ASP A 136 11.63 26.80 -2.46
CA ASP A 136 13.07 26.63 -2.59
C ASP A 136 13.54 25.18 -2.47
N ASP A 137 12.63 24.25 -2.11
CA ASP A 137 12.98 22.85 -1.85
C ASP A 137 13.11 22.04 -3.16
N THR A 138 14.07 21.16 -3.18
CA THR A 138 14.37 20.25 -4.29
C THR A 138 13.56 18.95 -4.18
N GLU A 139 13.74 18.04 -5.12
CA GLU A 139 13.18 16.69 -5.04
C GLU A 139 13.81 15.87 -3.89
N SER A 140 15.10 16.12 -3.60
CA SER A 140 15.80 15.48 -2.48
C SER A 140 15.18 15.84 -1.13
N ASP A 141 14.76 17.10 -0.95
CA ASP A 141 14.11 17.55 0.29
C ASP A 141 12.75 16.84 0.49
N PHE A 142 12.00 16.64 -0.59
CA PHE A 142 10.75 15.88 -0.56
C PHE A 142 10.98 14.39 -0.28
N TYR A 143 12.04 13.80 -0.80
CA TYR A 143 12.45 12.44 -0.48
C TYR A 143 12.76 12.28 1.03
N GLU A 144 13.51 13.22 1.61
CA GLU A 144 13.83 13.23 3.03
C GLU A 144 12.57 13.38 3.91
N MET A 145 11.62 14.23 3.51
CA MET A 145 10.32 14.37 4.19
C MET A 145 9.50 13.07 4.09
N GLU A 146 9.54 12.38 2.94
CA GLU A 146 8.83 11.13 2.75
C GLU A 146 9.35 10.01 3.65
N ILE A 147 10.65 9.91 3.90
CA ILE A 147 11.19 8.96 4.88
C ILE A 147 10.46 9.12 6.23
N GLY A 148 10.24 10.36 6.67
CA GLY A 148 9.53 10.66 7.91
C GLY A 148 8.04 10.31 7.86
N THR A 149 7.33 10.72 6.80
CA THR A 149 5.89 10.49 6.66
C THR A 149 5.55 9.04 6.37
N ALA A 150 6.39 8.31 5.62
CA ALA A 150 6.30 6.86 5.45
C ALA A 150 6.52 6.12 6.77
N GLY A 151 7.45 6.58 7.61
CA GLY A 151 7.63 6.07 8.98
C GLY A 151 6.38 6.27 9.85
N LEU A 152 5.74 7.44 9.76
CA LEU A 152 4.44 7.68 10.39
C LEU A 152 3.37 6.71 9.86
N MET A 153 3.25 6.59 8.54
CA MET A 153 2.28 5.70 7.89
C MET A 153 2.42 4.27 8.40
N ARG A 154 3.65 3.71 8.36
CA ARG A 154 3.96 2.38 8.87
C ARG A 154 3.53 2.21 10.34
N SER A 155 3.82 3.19 11.19
CA SER A 155 3.51 3.12 12.62
C SER A 155 1.98 3.11 12.86
N TYR A 156 1.24 3.91 12.12
CA TYR A 156 -0.23 3.93 12.20
C TYR A 156 -0.87 2.68 11.61
N MET A 157 -0.32 2.09 10.55
CA MET A 157 -0.75 0.79 10.00
C MET A 157 -0.55 -0.34 11.02
N ALA A 158 0.58 -0.35 11.72
CA ALA A 158 0.92 -1.38 12.70
C ALA A 158 0.00 -1.38 13.94
N ARG A 159 -0.56 -0.23 14.30
CA ARG A 159 -1.47 -0.11 15.45
C ARG A 159 -2.92 -0.36 15.02
N LYS A 160 -3.48 -1.53 15.35
CA LYS A 160 -4.89 -1.86 15.11
C LYS A 160 -5.82 -0.88 15.82
N CYS A 161 -6.95 -0.57 15.18
CA CYS A 161 -8.02 0.19 15.81
C CYS A 161 -8.65 -0.60 16.95
N ASP A 162 -9.10 0.13 17.98
CA ASP A 162 -9.87 -0.39 19.11
C ASP A 162 -10.87 0.67 19.61
N ILE A 163 -11.57 0.38 20.71
CA ILE A 163 -12.57 1.30 21.30
C ILE A 163 -11.99 2.63 21.77
N HIS A 164 -10.69 2.68 22.09
CA HIS A 164 -9.97 3.89 22.53
C HIS A 164 -9.28 4.62 21.40
N PHE A 165 -9.04 3.92 20.29
CA PHE A 165 -8.38 4.45 19.10
C PHE A 165 -9.12 4.00 17.83
N PRO A 166 -10.35 4.50 17.61
CA PRO A 166 -11.15 4.17 16.43
C PRO A 166 -10.55 4.74 15.14
N LEU A 167 -11.02 4.24 13.99
CA LEU A 167 -10.51 4.60 12.66
C LEU A 167 -10.52 6.11 12.41
N GLU A 168 -11.62 6.80 12.75
CA GLU A 168 -11.75 8.24 12.55
C GLU A 168 -10.65 9.01 13.30
N ARG A 169 -10.33 8.56 14.51
CA ARG A 169 -9.25 9.16 15.31
C ARG A 169 -7.88 8.83 14.70
N LYS A 170 -7.68 7.61 14.22
CA LYS A 170 -6.45 7.19 13.53
C LYS A 170 -6.20 8.08 12.31
N LEU A 171 -7.19 8.23 11.43
CA LEU A 171 -7.10 9.04 10.22
C LEU A 171 -6.82 10.51 10.54
N SER A 172 -7.58 11.09 11.47
CA SER A 172 -7.39 12.48 11.88
C SER A 172 -5.99 12.73 12.46
N ARG A 173 -5.49 11.85 13.31
CA ARG A 173 -4.15 12.00 13.91
C ARG A 173 -3.03 11.86 12.90
N PHE A 174 -3.11 10.86 12.03
CA PHE A 174 -2.14 10.67 10.95
C PHE A 174 -2.12 11.89 10.02
N LEU A 175 -3.29 12.27 9.48
CA LEU A 175 -3.38 13.39 8.53
C LEU A 175 -2.90 14.71 9.13
N THR A 176 -3.26 14.99 10.39
CA THR A 176 -2.76 16.21 11.07
C THR A 176 -1.23 16.19 11.17
N ALA A 177 -0.63 15.07 11.54
CA ALA A 177 0.83 14.96 11.67
C ALA A 177 1.52 15.11 10.31
N ALA A 178 1.04 14.40 9.27
CA ALA A 178 1.61 14.46 7.93
C ALA A 178 1.46 15.85 7.30
N MET A 179 0.28 16.47 7.37
CA MET A 179 0.03 17.82 6.84
C MET A 179 0.90 18.88 7.52
N ARG A 180 1.27 18.69 8.79
CA ARG A 180 2.23 19.59 9.48
C ARG A 180 3.65 19.44 8.93
N VAL A 181 4.08 18.24 8.63
CA VAL A 181 5.38 18.02 7.95
C VAL A 181 5.41 18.79 6.64
N TYR A 182 4.32 18.74 5.86
CA TYR A 182 4.20 19.44 4.57
C TYR A 182 3.72 20.90 4.69
N ARG A 183 3.81 21.51 5.88
CA ARG A 183 3.49 22.93 6.15
C ARG A 183 2.11 23.37 5.62
N VAL A 184 1.15 22.46 5.57
CA VAL A 184 -0.23 22.82 5.18
C VAL A 184 -0.81 23.75 6.24
N PRO A 185 -1.39 24.92 5.86
CA PRO A 185 -1.97 25.86 6.81
C PRO A 185 -3.08 25.23 7.68
N GLU A 186 -3.16 25.57 8.96
CA GLU A 186 -4.13 24.96 9.90
C GLU A 186 -5.58 25.11 9.43
N ALA A 187 -5.93 26.25 8.83
CA ALA A 187 -7.27 26.46 8.27
C ALA A 187 -7.58 25.49 7.11
N GLU A 188 -6.58 25.11 6.32
CA GLU A 188 -6.75 24.12 5.25
C GLU A 188 -6.75 22.70 5.82
N GLN A 189 -5.90 22.39 6.82
CA GLN A 189 -5.96 21.11 7.52
C GLN A 189 -7.37 20.83 8.05
N ALA A 190 -8.02 21.82 8.67
CA ALA A 190 -9.38 21.67 9.19
C ALA A 190 -10.40 21.31 8.09
N LYS A 191 -10.30 21.94 6.92
CA LYS A 191 -11.18 21.65 5.77
C LYS A 191 -10.92 20.24 5.21
N VAL A 192 -9.66 19.86 5.06
CA VAL A 192 -9.28 18.51 4.59
C VAL A 192 -9.80 17.43 5.55
N LEU A 193 -9.66 17.63 6.86
CA LEU A 193 -10.17 16.69 7.85
C LEU A 193 -11.70 16.60 7.81
N ALA A 194 -12.40 17.71 7.70
CA ALA A 194 -13.86 17.72 7.57
C ALA A 194 -14.31 17.01 6.27
N PHE A 195 -13.58 17.17 5.18
CA PHE A 195 -13.85 16.46 3.93
C PHE A 195 -13.69 14.94 4.10
N ILE A 196 -12.59 14.47 4.69
CA ILE A 196 -12.39 13.03 4.94
C ILE A 196 -13.49 12.46 5.84
N GLN A 197 -13.92 13.21 6.88
CA GLN A 197 -15.02 12.81 7.76
C GLN A 197 -16.38 12.75 7.05
N SER A 198 -16.57 13.49 5.96
CA SER A 198 -17.80 13.47 5.17
C SER A 198 -17.89 12.27 4.21
N LEU A 199 -16.78 11.55 4.00
CA LEU A 199 -16.73 10.38 3.13
C LEU A 199 -17.07 9.11 3.90
N ASP A 200 -17.77 8.18 3.23
CA ASP A 200 -17.81 6.79 3.69
C ASP A 200 -16.50 6.08 3.29
N ILE A 201 -15.44 6.41 4.05
CA ILE A 201 -14.09 5.91 3.76
C ILE A 201 -13.99 4.38 3.83
N LYS A 202 -14.82 3.72 4.66
CA LYS A 202 -14.86 2.26 4.74
C LYS A 202 -15.43 1.65 3.47
N ALA A 203 -16.54 2.16 2.95
CA ALA A 203 -17.10 1.69 1.70
C ALA A 203 -16.15 1.92 0.53
N ILE A 204 -15.49 3.08 0.47
CA ILE A 204 -14.49 3.41 -0.54
C ILE A 204 -13.31 2.44 -0.47
N ALA A 205 -12.71 2.25 0.70
CA ALA A 205 -11.59 1.35 0.89
C ALA A 205 -11.95 -0.11 0.59
N THR A 206 -13.16 -0.54 0.96
CA THR A 206 -13.67 -1.88 0.61
C THR A 206 -13.74 -2.07 -0.90
N ALA A 207 -14.29 -1.10 -1.62
CA ALA A 207 -14.33 -1.15 -3.09
C ALA A 207 -12.93 -1.16 -3.72
N VAL A 208 -11.99 -0.40 -3.16
CA VAL A 208 -10.57 -0.40 -3.60
C VAL A 208 -9.93 -1.75 -3.33
N MET A 209 -10.16 -2.35 -2.15
CA MET A 209 -9.65 -3.67 -1.80
C MET A 209 -10.10 -4.75 -2.80
N TYR A 210 -11.38 -4.80 -3.13
CA TYR A 210 -11.89 -5.76 -4.12
C TYR A 210 -11.30 -5.54 -5.51
N LYS A 211 -11.14 -4.28 -5.94
CA LYS A 211 -10.46 -3.96 -7.21
C LYS A 211 -8.99 -4.40 -7.20
N LEU A 212 -8.29 -4.17 -6.09
CA LEU A 212 -6.90 -4.62 -5.90
C LEU A 212 -6.82 -6.14 -6.02
N PHE A 213 -7.65 -6.88 -5.30
CA PHE A 213 -7.68 -8.35 -5.36
C PHE A 213 -7.99 -8.86 -6.77
N ALA A 214 -9.00 -8.30 -7.44
CA ALA A 214 -9.33 -8.68 -8.81
C ALA A 214 -8.18 -8.41 -9.80
N MET A 215 -7.47 -7.30 -9.64
CA MET A 215 -6.30 -6.95 -10.45
C MET A 215 -5.15 -7.94 -10.20
N LEU A 216 -4.88 -8.28 -8.93
CA LEU A 216 -3.82 -9.23 -8.58
C LEU A 216 -4.15 -10.65 -9.06
N GLU A 217 -5.41 -11.11 -8.89
CA GLU A 217 -5.89 -12.38 -9.43
C GLU A 217 -5.67 -12.47 -10.95
N MET A 218 -6.01 -11.40 -11.67
CA MET A 218 -5.83 -11.35 -13.13
C MET A 218 -4.36 -11.28 -13.53
N LYS A 219 -3.56 -10.45 -12.85
CA LYS A 219 -2.13 -10.26 -13.18
C LYS A 219 -1.30 -11.51 -12.92
N TYR A 220 -1.56 -12.20 -11.82
CA TYR A 220 -0.77 -13.34 -11.37
C TYR A 220 -1.45 -14.70 -11.59
N ASP A 221 -2.63 -14.72 -12.22
CA ASP A 221 -3.34 -15.93 -12.65
C ASP A 221 -3.64 -16.91 -11.49
N PHE A 222 -4.36 -16.43 -10.48
CA PHE A 222 -4.85 -17.24 -9.36
C PHE A 222 -6.28 -16.83 -8.96
N LYS A 223 -6.87 -17.52 -7.98
CA LYS A 223 -8.14 -17.17 -7.35
C LYS A 223 -8.00 -17.19 -5.84
N LEU A 224 -8.47 -16.15 -5.19
CA LEU A 224 -8.56 -16.10 -3.73
C LEU A 224 -9.82 -16.86 -3.26
N SER A 225 -9.71 -17.50 -2.10
CA SER A 225 -10.87 -18.03 -1.39
C SER A 225 -11.80 -16.88 -0.95
N LYS A 226 -13.09 -17.17 -0.75
CA LYS A 226 -14.05 -16.17 -0.26
C LYS A 226 -13.64 -15.61 1.11
N ASP A 227 -13.19 -16.49 2.00
CA ASP A 227 -12.74 -16.10 3.34
C ASP A 227 -11.59 -15.09 3.28
N SER A 228 -10.64 -15.28 2.37
CA SER A 228 -9.50 -14.35 2.17
C SER A 228 -9.93 -12.98 1.63
N LYS A 229 -11.07 -12.91 0.96
CA LYS A 229 -11.67 -11.65 0.49
C LYS A 229 -12.45 -10.91 1.56
N GLY A 230 -12.73 -11.55 2.71
CA GLY A 230 -13.61 -11.00 3.74
C GLY A 230 -15.09 -11.05 3.34
N GLU A 231 -15.45 -11.91 2.38
CA GLU A 231 -16.85 -12.19 2.03
C GLU A 231 -17.41 -13.17 3.08
N GLU A 232 -18.33 -12.69 3.93
CA GLU A 232 -19.04 -13.59 4.85
C GLU A 232 -19.75 -14.68 4.04
N THR A 233 -19.50 -15.94 4.42
CA THR A 233 -20.25 -17.07 3.89
C THR A 233 -21.68 -16.97 4.42
N ILE A 234 -22.64 -16.57 3.56
CA ILE A 234 -24.08 -16.55 3.85
C ILE A 234 -24.57 -18.00 3.99
#